data_975203b3e4b69c3844d12c778be3017f
#
_entry.id   975203b3e4b69c3844d12c778be3017f
#
_cell.length_a   1.000
_cell.length_b   1.000
_cell.length_c   1.000
_cell.angle_alpha   90.00
_cell.angle_beta   90.00
_cell.angle_gamma   90.00
#
_symmetry.space_group_name_H-M   'P 1'
#
loop_
_entity.id
_entity.type
_entity.pdbx_description
1 polymer ?
#
loop_
_entity_poly.entity_id
_entity_poly.type
_entity_poly.pdbx_seq_one_letter_code
_entity_poly.pdbx_strand_id
1 'polypeptide(L)'
;MLVTAWRRVAAAVLVAVVASGCSAQAADQPTRSDAETGYVGATRSLTVIPPKDRKPAPEISGPELGTQQTISADEFSGKVIVLNVWGSWCGPCKAEAPDLQAASEQTTAVAQFIGLNTRDHDQGPPLAFNRTRGITYPSIFDPDGSLLVRFAGTLPATAIPSTIIIDTDGRMAARVVSPVTEQTLINIVEDVAGGR
;
A
#
# COMPACT_ATOMS: atom_id res chain seq x y z
N MET A 1 74.82 -37.33 -33.66
CA MET A 1 74.55 -38.79 -33.60
C MET A 1 73.07 -39.03 -33.38
N LEU A 2 72.53 -39.70 -34.33
CA LEU A 2 71.33 -40.54 -34.41
C LEU A 2 69.99 -39.88 -34.00
N VAL A 3 69.13 -39.51 -34.98
CA VAL A 3 68.26 -40.43 -35.73
C VAL A 3 67.21 -41.07 -34.82
N THR A 4 65.94 -40.93 -34.95
CA THR A 4 64.93 -41.21 -36.01
C THR A 4 63.55 -40.85 -35.45
N ALA A 5 62.80 -40.12 -36.11
CA ALA A 5 61.59 -40.47 -36.89
C ALA A 5 60.76 -41.66 -36.35
N TRP A 6 59.49 -41.44 -36.08
CA TRP A 6 58.39 -42.25 -36.62
C TRP A 6 57.00 -41.87 -36.05
N ARG A 7 56.24 -41.51 -36.92
CA ARG A 7 54.93 -42.04 -37.46
C ARG A 7 53.67 -41.55 -36.85
N ARG A 8 52.98 -40.95 -37.76
CA ARG A 8 51.58 -40.55 -37.75
C ARG A 8 50.66 -41.66 -37.24
N VAL A 9 49.80 -41.37 -36.26
CA VAL A 9 48.51 -42.05 -36.12
C VAL A 9 47.46 -40.97 -35.89
N ALA A 10 46.57 -40.91 -36.88
CA ALA A 10 45.37 -40.13 -36.82
C ALA A 10 44.41 -40.81 -35.84
N ALA A 11 43.99 -40.10 -34.80
CA ALA A 11 42.86 -40.50 -33.98
C ALA A 11 41.85 -39.35 -34.01
N ALA A 12 40.76 -39.63 -34.71
CA ALA A 12 39.58 -38.78 -34.74
C ALA A 12 38.98 -38.75 -33.34
N VAL A 13 39.05 -37.61 -32.64
CA VAL A 13 38.31 -37.37 -31.39
C VAL A 13 37.00 -36.72 -31.77
N LEU A 14 35.93 -37.49 -31.65
CA LEU A 14 34.56 -37.00 -31.66
C LEU A 14 34.38 -36.04 -30.49
N VAL A 15 34.22 -34.75 -30.74
CA VAL A 15 33.80 -33.77 -29.75
C VAL A 15 32.28 -33.89 -29.61
N ALA A 16 31.83 -34.57 -28.56
CA ALA A 16 30.46 -34.53 -28.15
C ALA A 16 30.20 -33.16 -27.50
N VAL A 17 29.54 -32.26 -28.24
CA VAL A 17 29.02 -31.01 -27.71
C VAL A 17 27.84 -31.34 -26.80
N VAL A 18 28.07 -31.39 -25.50
CA VAL A 18 27.00 -31.41 -24.50
C VAL A 18 26.38 -30.01 -24.47
N ALA A 19 25.25 -29.85 -25.12
CA ALA A 19 24.41 -28.68 -25.02
C ALA A 19 23.84 -28.65 -23.59
N SER A 20 24.54 -27.96 -22.71
CA SER A 20 24.02 -27.59 -21.38
C SER A 20 22.90 -26.57 -21.61
N GLY A 21 21.67 -27.05 -21.64
CA GLY A 21 20.48 -26.19 -21.63
C GLY A 21 20.45 -25.40 -20.33
N CYS A 22 20.82 -24.13 -20.39
CA CYS A 22 20.44 -23.16 -19.36
C CYS A 22 18.92 -23.07 -19.40
N SER A 23 18.26 -23.71 -18.42
CA SER A 23 16.90 -23.36 -18.06
C SER A 23 16.92 -21.90 -17.59
N ALA A 24 16.61 -20.97 -18.48
CA ALA A 24 16.24 -19.63 -18.09
C ALA A 24 15.01 -19.77 -17.16
N GLN A 25 15.25 -19.61 -15.84
CA GLN A 25 14.16 -19.35 -14.93
C GLN A 25 13.42 -18.15 -15.52
N ALA A 26 12.18 -18.38 -15.92
CA ALA A 26 11.28 -17.31 -16.28
C ALA A 26 11.22 -16.37 -15.08
N ALA A 27 11.82 -15.20 -15.21
CA ALA A 27 11.59 -14.11 -14.32
C ALA A 27 10.06 -13.93 -14.27
N ASP A 28 9.52 -13.93 -13.07
CA ASP A 28 8.10 -13.71 -12.77
C ASP A 28 7.67 -12.44 -13.53
N GLN A 29 7.05 -12.62 -14.70
CA GLN A 29 6.53 -11.48 -15.44
C GLN A 29 5.33 -10.98 -14.66
N PRO A 30 5.25 -9.68 -14.36
CA PRO A 30 4.07 -9.11 -13.73
C PRO A 30 2.85 -9.48 -14.57
N THR A 31 1.85 -10.05 -13.93
CA THR A 31 0.62 -10.46 -14.59
C THR A 31 -0.02 -9.25 -15.25
N ARG A 32 -0.55 -9.41 -16.46
CA ARG A 32 -1.16 -8.35 -17.29
C ARG A 32 -2.18 -7.48 -16.55
N SER A 33 -2.73 -7.96 -15.43
CA SER A 33 -3.67 -7.22 -14.59
C SER A 33 -3.06 -5.96 -13.94
N ASP A 34 -1.76 -5.95 -13.67
CA ASP A 34 -1.11 -4.83 -12.97
C ASP A 34 -0.78 -3.65 -13.92
N ALA A 35 -0.65 -3.93 -15.21
CA ALA A 35 -0.35 -2.92 -16.24
C ALA A 35 -1.59 -2.14 -16.71
N GLU A 36 -2.79 -2.73 -16.57
CA GLU A 36 -4.05 -2.10 -17.02
C GLU A 36 -4.64 -1.13 -15.98
N THR A 37 -4.25 -1.24 -14.71
CA THR A 37 -4.80 -0.37 -13.64
C THR A 37 -4.03 0.94 -13.46
N GLY A 38 -2.87 1.12 -14.11
CA GLY A 38 -2.07 2.36 -14.02
C GLY A 38 -1.45 2.63 -12.65
N TYR A 39 -1.45 1.66 -11.73
CA TYR A 39 -0.86 1.81 -10.40
C TYR A 39 0.66 1.62 -10.44
N VAL A 40 1.39 2.66 -10.07
CA VAL A 40 2.85 2.63 -9.95
C VAL A 40 3.21 2.34 -8.49
N GLY A 41 3.66 1.12 -8.19
CA GLY A 41 4.14 0.74 -6.86
C GLY A 41 3.92 -0.74 -6.53
N ALA A 42 4.66 -1.24 -5.58
CA ALA A 42 4.85 -2.65 -5.23
C ALA A 42 3.56 -3.50 -5.22
N THR A 43 3.43 -4.34 -6.18
CA THR A 43 2.29 -5.24 -6.48
C THR A 43 1.86 -6.18 -5.34
N ARG A 44 2.68 -6.38 -4.30
CA ARG A 44 2.33 -7.22 -3.14
C ARG A 44 1.69 -6.48 -1.99
N SER A 45 1.76 -5.16 -1.97
CA SER A 45 1.22 -4.33 -0.89
C SER A 45 -0.15 -3.75 -1.18
N LEU A 46 -0.51 -3.58 -2.46
CA LEU A 46 -1.82 -3.09 -2.91
C LEU A 46 -2.75 -4.27 -3.23
N THR A 47 -3.97 -4.23 -2.69
CA THR A 47 -5.08 -5.10 -3.05
C THR A 47 -6.26 -4.23 -3.42
N VAL A 48 -6.78 -4.38 -4.64
CA VAL A 48 -8.03 -3.76 -5.06
C VAL A 48 -9.12 -4.83 -5.06
N ILE A 49 -10.29 -4.52 -4.51
CA ILE A 49 -11.43 -5.44 -4.37
C ILE A 49 -12.48 -5.08 -5.43
N PRO A 50 -12.77 -5.99 -6.36
CA PRO A 50 -13.82 -5.76 -7.34
C PRO A 50 -15.16 -5.38 -6.68
N PRO A 51 -15.97 -4.48 -7.25
CA PRO A 51 -17.21 -4.00 -6.63
C PRO A 51 -18.16 -5.08 -6.13
N LYS A 52 -18.27 -6.20 -6.85
CA LYS A 52 -19.11 -7.36 -6.49
C LYS A 52 -18.62 -8.13 -5.26
N ASP A 53 -17.35 -8.00 -4.90
CA ASP A 53 -16.71 -8.76 -3.83
C ASP A 53 -16.47 -7.88 -2.57
N ARG A 54 -16.78 -6.58 -2.63
CA ARG A 54 -16.62 -5.63 -1.53
C ARG A 54 -17.57 -5.97 -0.38
N LYS A 55 -17.01 -5.95 0.84
CA LYS A 55 -17.76 -6.18 2.07
C LYS A 55 -17.87 -4.88 2.86
N PRO A 56 -18.91 -4.71 3.68
CA PRO A 56 -19.02 -3.55 4.57
C PRO A 56 -17.75 -3.36 5.39
N ALA A 57 -17.30 -2.12 5.50
CA ALA A 57 -16.22 -1.76 6.41
C ALA A 57 -16.73 -1.83 7.87
N PRO A 58 -15.84 -2.11 8.84
CA PRO A 58 -16.17 -1.88 10.24
C PRO A 58 -16.52 -0.41 10.48
N GLU A 59 -17.34 -0.14 11.49
CA GLU A 59 -17.62 1.22 11.93
C GLU A 59 -16.33 1.97 12.28
N ILE A 60 -16.17 3.18 11.72
CA ILE A 60 -15.03 4.07 11.93
C ILE A 60 -15.52 5.29 12.67
N SER A 61 -15.36 5.27 13.98
CA SER A 61 -15.73 6.38 14.86
C SER A 61 -14.85 6.36 16.11
N GLY A 62 -14.44 7.56 16.57
CA GLY A 62 -13.62 7.68 17.76
C GLY A 62 -13.28 9.13 18.11
N PRO A 63 -12.56 9.35 19.24
CA PRO A 63 -12.13 10.67 19.66
C PRO A 63 -11.25 11.33 18.58
N GLU A 64 -11.57 12.56 18.22
CA GLU A 64 -10.76 13.31 17.29
C GLU A 64 -9.48 13.83 17.97
N LEU A 65 -8.35 13.63 17.33
CA LEU A 65 -7.04 14.08 17.79
C LEU A 65 -7.00 15.61 17.89
N GLY A 66 -6.70 16.12 19.09
CA GLY A 66 -6.55 17.54 19.37
C GLY A 66 -7.84 18.29 19.68
N THR A 67 -8.98 17.60 19.71
CA THR A 67 -10.27 18.18 20.09
C THR A 67 -10.94 17.36 21.21
N GLN A 68 -12.13 17.80 21.64
CA GLN A 68 -13.01 17.05 22.56
C GLN A 68 -14.18 16.37 21.81
N GLN A 69 -14.12 16.38 20.48
CA GLN A 69 -15.19 15.88 19.64
C GLN A 69 -14.95 14.40 19.28
N THR A 70 -15.99 13.76 18.82
CA THR A 70 -15.92 12.46 18.14
C THR A 70 -16.05 12.72 16.65
N ILE A 71 -15.28 12.01 15.85
CA ILE A 71 -15.41 11.99 14.41
C ILE A 71 -15.88 10.61 13.97
N SER A 72 -16.78 10.58 13.00
CA SER A 72 -17.28 9.36 12.36
C SER A 72 -17.16 9.44 10.84
N ALA A 73 -16.80 8.33 10.21
CA ALA A 73 -16.81 8.23 8.75
C ALA A 73 -18.22 8.43 8.16
N ASP A 74 -19.27 8.14 8.91
CA ASP A 74 -20.66 8.31 8.49
C ASP A 74 -21.03 9.78 8.24
N GLU A 75 -20.29 10.73 8.86
CA GLU A 75 -20.48 12.17 8.61
C GLU A 75 -20.17 12.57 7.15
N PHE A 76 -19.41 11.72 6.45
CA PHE A 76 -18.97 11.94 5.08
C PHE A 76 -19.64 10.98 4.09
N SER A 77 -20.86 10.55 4.40
CA SER A 77 -21.64 9.65 3.54
C SER A 77 -21.69 10.16 2.09
N GLY A 78 -21.51 9.26 1.12
CA GLY A 78 -21.45 9.59 -0.30
C GLY A 78 -20.06 9.99 -0.81
N LYS A 79 -19.06 10.10 0.06
CA LYS A 79 -17.65 10.23 -0.32
C LYS A 79 -16.90 8.91 -0.14
N VAL A 80 -15.84 8.75 -0.93
CA VAL A 80 -14.84 7.72 -0.67
C VAL A 80 -14.10 8.07 0.63
N ILE A 81 -13.96 7.10 1.53
CA ILE A 81 -13.15 7.30 2.76
C ILE A 81 -11.77 6.70 2.55
N VAL A 82 -10.75 7.51 2.80
CA VAL A 82 -9.35 7.09 2.84
C VAL A 82 -8.91 7.06 4.30
N LEU A 83 -8.85 5.88 4.89
CA LEU A 83 -8.43 5.66 6.27
C LEU A 83 -6.94 5.30 6.29
N ASN A 84 -6.09 6.22 6.74
CA ASN A 84 -4.65 5.97 6.89
C ASN A 84 -4.29 5.64 8.33
N VAL A 85 -3.71 4.47 8.55
CA VAL A 85 -3.22 4.00 9.87
C VAL A 85 -1.78 4.44 10.05
N TRP A 86 -1.52 5.23 11.10
CA TRP A 86 -0.22 5.84 11.31
C TRP A 86 0.13 6.03 12.80
N GLY A 87 1.38 6.38 13.08
CA GLY A 87 1.86 6.79 14.39
C GLY A 87 2.97 7.83 14.28
N SER A 88 3.09 8.71 15.27
CA SER A 88 4.12 9.76 15.27
C SER A 88 5.55 9.19 15.34
N TRP A 89 5.71 8.01 15.90
CA TRP A 89 6.94 7.24 16.03
C TRP A 89 7.34 6.51 14.74
N CYS A 90 6.43 6.39 13.77
CA CYS A 90 6.61 5.60 12.56
C CYS A 90 7.44 6.38 11.50
N GLY A 91 8.65 5.91 11.21
CA GLY A 91 9.53 6.52 10.21
C GLY A 91 8.94 6.56 8.80
N PRO A 92 8.46 5.43 8.25
CA PRO A 92 7.80 5.39 6.94
C PRO A 92 6.56 6.28 6.85
N CYS A 93 5.76 6.42 7.94
CA CYS A 93 4.61 7.32 7.97
C CYS A 93 5.04 8.79 7.79
N LYS A 94 6.22 9.15 8.33
CA LYS A 94 6.79 10.50 8.12
C LYS A 94 7.15 10.76 6.66
N ALA A 95 7.54 9.72 5.94
CA ALA A 95 7.92 9.84 4.53
C ALA A 95 6.69 9.99 3.63
N GLU A 96 5.59 9.25 3.88
CA GLU A 96 4.37 9.29 3.06
C GLU A 96 3.44 10.48 3.36
N ALA A 97 3.60 11.14 4.52
CA ALA A 97 2.68 12.19 4.96
C ALA A 97 2.46 13.32 3.93
N PRO A 98 3.50 13.84 3.22
CA PRO A 98 3.27 14.83 2.16
C PRO A 98 2.41 14.31 1.00
N ASP A 99 2.60 13.05 0.60
CA ASP A 99 1.82 12.43 -0.47
C ASP A 99 0.35 12.28 -0.08
N LEU A 100 0.08 11.86 1.16
CA LEU A 100 -1.27 11.78 1.72
C LEU A 100 -1.96 13.14 1.76
N GLN A 101 -1.26 14.19 2.20
CA GLN A 101 -1.80 15.54 2.24
C GLN A 101 -2.13 16.05 0.84
N ALA A 102 -1.21 15.92 -0.11
CA ALA A 102 -1.42 16.34 -1.49
C ALA A 102 -2.59 15.60 -2.15
N ALA A 103 -2.68 14.29 -1.98
CA ALA A 103 -3.80 13.50 -2.48
C ALA A 103 -5.13 13.92 -1.84
N SER A 104 -5.15 14.22 -0.53
CA SER A 104 -6.37 14.68 0.17
C SER A 104 -6.89 16.00 -0.38
N GLU A 105 -6.00 16.94 -0.67
CA GLU A 105 -6.37 18.24 -1.26
C GLU A 105 -6.93 18.08 -2.68
N GLN A 106 -6.29 17.26 -3.51
CA GLN A 106 -6.69 17.08 -4.91
C GLN A 106 -8.00 16.30 -5.04
N THR A 107 -8.30 15.39 -4.12
CA THR A 107 -9.51 14.54 -4.18
C THR A 107 -10.63 14.99 -3.25
N THR A 108 -10.53 16.17 -2.64
CA THR A 108 -11.47 16.68 -1.62
C THR A 108 -12.94 16.72 -2.10
N ALA A 109 -13.17 16.85 -3.41
CA ALA A 109 -14.52 16.84 -3.98
C ALA A 109 -15.20 15.47 -3.84
N VAL A 110 -14.46 14.37 -3.93
CA VAL A 110 -14.99 12.99 -4.00
C VAL A 110 -14.58 12.11 -2.82
N ALA A 111 -13.58 12.53 -2.03
CA ALA A 111 -13.07 11.74 -0.91
C ALA A 111 -12.92 12.56 0.38
N GLN A 112 -12.93 11.83 1.50
CA GLN A 112 -12.53 12.32 2.81
C GLN A 112 -11.38 11.46 3.34
N PHE A 113 -10.28 12.11 3.71
CA PHE A 113 -9.18 11.45 4.40
C PHE A 113 -9.41 11.51 5.91
N ILE A 114 -9.15 10.40 6.59
CA ILE A 114 -9.19 10.28 8.05
C ILE A 114 -7.93 9.53 8.48
N GLY A 115 -7.14 10.12 9.36
CA GLY A 115 -6.04 9.42 10.00
C GLY A 115 -6.56 8.52 11.12
N LEU A 116 -5.98 7.35 11.29
CA LEU A 116 -6.12 6.52 12.49
C LEU A 116 -4.77 6.52 13.21
N ASN A 117 -4.62 7.43 14.16
CA ASN A 117 -3.40 7.52 14.96
C ASN A 117 -3.43 6.45 16.05
N THR A 118 -2.45 5.55 16.02
CA THR A 118 -2.41 4.43 16.96
C THR A 118 -1.07 4.31 17.66
N ARG A 119 -1.09 3.76 18.89
CA ARG A 119 0.09 3.50 19.72
C ARG A 119 0.92 4.74 20.08
N ASP A 120 0.35 5.92 19.95
CA ASP A 120 0.82 7.11 20.64
C ASP A 120 0.13 7.17 22.01
N HIS A 121 0.91 7.26 23.09
CA HIS A 121 0.36 7.21 24.46
C HIS A 121 -0.36 8.48 24.87
N ASP A 122 0.00 9.61 24.25
CA ASP A 122 -0.63 10.92 24.46
C ASP A 122 -0.74 11.67 23.13
N GLN A 123 -1.52 12.75 23.11
CA GLN A 123 -1.80 13.50 21.88
C GLN A 123 -0.69 14.49 21.48
N GLY A 124 0.30 14.76 22.32
CA GLY A 124 1.36 15.74 22.04
C GLY A 124 2.19 15.41 20.80
N PRO A 125 2.81 14.21 20.75
CA PRO A 125 3.61 13.78 19.59
C PRO A 125 2.83 13.74 18.26
N PRO A 126 1.62 13.13 18.17
CA PRO A 126 0.87 13.12 16.92
C PRO A 126 0.38 14.51 16.48
N LEU A 127 0.03 15.39 17.40
CA LEU A 127 -0.28 16.79 17.07
C LEU A 127 0.94 17.55 16.53
N ALA A 128 2.12 17.32 17.10
CA ALA A 128 3.37 17.87 16.59
C ALA A 128 3.69 17.32 15.18
N PHE A 129 3.45 16.04 14.95
CA PHE A 129 3.59 15.41 13.63
C PHE A 129 2.70 16.13 12.60
N ASN A 130 1.39 16.25 12.86
CA ASN A 130 0.46 16.91 11.94
C ASN A 130 0.91 18.33 11.61
N ARG A 131 1.28 19.13 12.61
CA ARG A 131 1.78 20.50 12.39
C ARG A 131 3.04 20.53 11.51
N THR A 132 4.01 19.66 11.79
CA THR A 132 5.30 19.66 11.07
C THR A 132 5.21 19.11 9.66
N ARG A 133 4.20 18.28 9.38
CA ARG A 133 3.96 17.66 8.06
C ARG A 133 2.86 18.36 7.27
N GLY A 134 2.22 19.37 7.84
CA GLY A 134 1.15 20.12 7.19
C GLY A 134 -0.13 19.31 7.00
N ILE A 135 -0.37 18.27 7.82
CA ILE A 135 -1.59 17.46 7.73
C ILE A 135 -2.78 18.27 8.22
N THR A 136 -3.80 18.40 7.37
CA THR A 136 -5.01 19.18 7.63
C THR A 136 -6.27 18.33 7.77
N TYR A 137 -6.27 17.11 7.26
CA TYR A 137 -7.40 16.20 7.46
C TYR A 137 -7.45 15.66 8.90
N PRO A 138 -8.66 15.37 9.42
CA PRO A 138 -8.83 14.93 10.80
C PRO A 138 -8.23 13.55 11.05
N SER A 139 -7.90 13.28 12.31
CA SER A 139 -7.43 11.96 12.75
C SER A 139 -8.19 11.49 13.99
N ILE A 140 -8.51 10.20 14.04
CA ILE A 140 -9.00 9.52 15.25
C ILE A 140 -7.79 9.17 16.11
N PHE A 141 -7.87 9.45 17.41
CA PHE A 141 -6.88 9.05 18.40
C PHE A 141 -7.24 7.69 19.01
N ASP A 142 -6.49 6.65 18.64
CA ASP A 142 -6.70 5.24 18.99
C ASP A 142 -5.44 4.65 19.68
N PRO A 143 -5.08 5.15 20.89
CA PRO A 143 -3.79 4.84 21.52
C PRO A 143 -3.61 3.35 21.84
N ASP A 144 -4.67 2.63 22.15
CA ASP A 144 -4.68 1.20 22.47
C ASP A 144 -4.90 0.30 21.24
N GLY A 145 -5.21 0.88 20.05
CA GLY A 145 -5.44 0.15 18.82
C GLY A 145 -6.79 -0.56 18.76
N SER A 146 -7.75 -0.18 19.59
CA SER A 146 -9.07 -0.83 19.67
C SER A 146 -9.87 -0.71 18.37
N LEU A 147 -9.77 0.44 17.68
CA LEU A 147 -10.37 0.62 16.35
C LEU A 147 -9.59 -0.14 15.27
N LEU A 148 -8.25 -0.11 15.33
CA LEU A 148 -7.42 -0.85 14.38
C LEU A 148 -7.72 -2.36 14.41
N VAL A 149 -7.98 -2.95 15.58
CA VAL A 149 -8.30 -4.38 15.74
C VAL A 149 -9.57 -4.77 14.99
N ARG A 150 -10.52 -3.86 14.78
CA ARG A 150 -11.73 -4.16 13.98
C ARG A 150 -11.40 -4.52 12.52
N PHE A 151 -10.22 -4.12 12.03
CA PHE A 151 -9.71 -4.45 10.70
C PHE A 151 -8.80 -5.69 10.66
N ALA A 152 -8.69 -6.47 11.75
CA ALA A 152 -7.76 -7.61 11.86
C ALA A 152 -7.94 -8.69 10.76
N GLY A 153 -9.14 -8.82 10.18
CA GLY A 153 -9.38 -9.69 9.03
C GLY A 153 -8.84 -9.15 7.69
N THR A 154 -8.48 -7.86 7.65
CA THR A 154 -8.05 -7.15 6.43
C THR A 154 -6.61 -6.66 6.54
N LEU A 155 -6.22 -6.15 7.72
CA LEU A 155 -4.88 -5.65 7.99
C LEU A 155 -4.22 -6.46 9.11
N PRO A 156 -2.96 -6.85 8.96
CA PRO A 156 -2.15 -7.27 10.10
C PRO A 156 -2.03 -6.09 11.10
N ALA A 157 -2.22 -6.35 12.39
CA ALA A 157 -2.13 -5.31 13.42
C ALA A 157 -0.77 -4.59 13.48
N THR A 158 0.28 -5.18 12.90
CA THR A 158 1.64 -4.61 12.81
C THR A 158 1.88 -3.82 11.53
N ALA A 159 0.93 -3.80 10.58
CA ALA A 159 1.09 -3.14 9.29
C ALA A 159 0.85 -1.62 9.41
N ILE A 160 1.90 -0.89 9.76
CA ILE A 160 1.92 0.57 9.88
C ILE A 160 3.12 1.10 9.09
N PRO A 161 2.93 1.99 8.09
CA PRO A 161 1.65 2.52 7.65
C PRO A 161 0.81 1.54 6.83
N SER A 162 -0.49 1.76 6.85
CA SER A 162 -1.45 1.12 5.95
C SER A 162 -2.55 2.09 5.59
N THR A 163 -3.11 1.93 4.39
CA THR A 163 -4.25 2.74 3.95
C THR A 163 -5.37 1.83 3.48
N ILE A 164 -6.58 2.09 3.95
CA ILE A 164 -7.81 1.42 3.53
C ILE A 164 -8.64 2.44 2.75
N ILE A 165 -9.16 2.03 1.61
CA ILE A 165 -10.08 2.82 0.80
C ILE A 165 -11.45 2.17 0.88
N ILE A 166 -12.46 2.97 1.23
CA ILE A 166 -13.85 2.56 1.41
C ILE A 166 -14.69 3.32 0.39
N ASP A 167 -15.56 2.60 -0.32
CA ASP A 167 -16.39 3.19 -1.35
C ASP A 167 -17.56 4.04 -0.77
N THR A 168 -18.29 4.70 -1.64
CA THR A 168 -19.42 5.57 -1.29
C THR A 168 -20.59 4.84 -0.63
N ASP A 169 -20.61 3.51 -0.69
CA ASP A 169 -21.60 2.64 -0.03
C ASP A 169 -21.09 2.09 1.32
N GLY A 170 -19.92 2.54 1.79
CA GLY A 170 -19.32 2.09 3.06
C GLY A 170 -18.66 0.71 2.99
N ARG A 171 -18.28 0.23 1.78
CA ARG A 171 -17.66 -1.08 1.60
C ARG A 171 -16.15 -0.95 1.32
N MET A 172 -15.35 -1.86 1.83
CA MET A 172 -13.91 -1.89 1.59
C MET A 172 -13.60 -2.13 0.11
N ALA A 173 -12.98 -1.15 -0.55
CA ALA A 173 -12.68 -1.17 -1.98
C ALA A 173 -11.20 -1.47 -2.27
N ALA A 174 -10.28 -0.99 -1.43
CA ALA A 174 -8.86 -1.29 -1.58
C ALA A 174 -8.13 -1.22 -0.23
N ARG A 175 -6.94 -1.82 -0.19
CA ARG A 175 -5.98 -1.65 0.90
C ARG A 175 -4.56 -1.55 0.36
N VAL A 176 -3.74 -0.75 1.04
CA VAL A 176 -2.30 -0.65 0.82
C VAL A 176 -1.60 -0.95 2.14
N VAL A 177 -0.66 -1.91 2.15
CA VAL A 177 0.10 -2.34 3.34
C VAL A 177 1.57 -1.96 3.16
N SER A 178 1.82 -0.67 2.99
CA SER A 178 3.14 -0.02 2.84
C SER A 178 2.94 1.48 2.69
N PRO A 179 4.00 2.30 2.68
CA PRO A 179 3.91 3.68 2.22
C PRO A 179 3.32 3.75 0.82
N VAL A 180 2.48 4.76 0.59
CA VAL A 180 1.77 4.98 -0.67
C VAL A 180 2.10 6.35 -1.24
N THR A 181 2.17 6.46 -2.56
CA THR A 181 2.43 7.74 -3.24
C THR A 181 1.14 8.49 -3.52
N GLU A 182 1.25 9.82 -3.63
CA GLU A 182 0.16 10.72 -4.03
C GLU A 182 -0.60 10.20 -5.26
N GLN A 183 0.13 9.93 -6.36
CA GLN A 183 -0.50 9.50 -7.62
C GLN A 183 -1.24 8.17 -7.48
N THR A 184 -0.70 7.23 -6.72
CA THR A 184 -1.38 5.95 -6.45
C THR A 184 -2.68 6.17 -5.71
N LEU A 185 -2.68 7.03 -4.68
CA LEU A 185 -3.90 7.36 -3.92
C LEU A 185 -4.96 8.03 -4.79
N ILE A 186 -4.57 9.04 -5.58
CA ILE A 186 -5.49 9.75 -6.48
C ILE A 186 -6.14 8.75 -7.44
N ASN A 187 -5.36 7.90 -8.10
CA ASN A 187 -5.87 6.92 -9.05
C ASN A 187 -6.87 5.95 -8.39
N ILE A 188 -6.55 5.40 -7.21
CA ILE A 188 -7.45 4.49 -6.50
C ILE A 188 -8.74 5.22 -6.09
N VAL A 189 -8.62 6.43 -5.53
CA VAL A 189 -9.78 7.21 -5.09
C VAL A 189 -10.71 7.52 -6.25
N GLU A 190 -10.17 7.97 -7.39
CA GLU A 190 -10.95 8.28 -8.59
C GLU A 190 -11.62 7.03 -9.18
N ASP A 191 -10.92 5.90 -9.23
CA ASP A 191 -11.48 4.63 -9.68
C ASP A 191 -12.63 4.17 -8.79
N VAL A 192 -12.46 4.25 -7.46
CA VAL A 192 -13.47 3.85 -6.48
C VAL A 192 -14.66 4.81 -6.52
N ALA A 193 -14.44 6.12 -6.63
CA ALA A 193 -15.50 7.12 -6.77
C ALA A 193 -16.28 6.93 -8.08
N GLY A 194 -15.62 6.46 -9.14
CA GLY A 194 -16.24 6.09 -10.42
C GLY A 194 -16.89 4.71 -10.43
N GLY A 195 -16.94 3.99 -9.30
CA GLY A 195 -17.61 2.67 -9.18
C GLY A 195 -16.77 1.50 -9.71
N ARG A 196 -15.48 1.71 -9.94
CA ARG A 196 -14.54 0.67 -10.43
C ARG A 196 -13.84 -0.05 -9.30
#